data_35e3d58a7c69604c4091f4940e28d671
#
_entry.id   35e3d58a7c69604c4091f4940e28d671
#
_cell.length_a   1.000
_cell.length_b   1.000
_cell.length_c   1.000
_cell.angle_alpha   90.00
_cell.angle_beta   90.00
_cell.angle_gamma   90.00
#
_symmetry.space_group_name_H-M   'P 1'
#
loop_
_entity.id
_entity.type
_entity.pdbx_description
1 polymer ?
#
loop_
_entity_poly.entity_id
_entity_poly.type
_entity_poly.pdbx_seq_one_letter_code
_entity_poly.pdbx_strand_id
1 'polypeptide(L)'
;MSKTLNPLNLIWLIPTKGVVITKILIYNSSFCNLKGGFFMGLKDCLWCIGGASKGVSGARFSLYPMSDNFVEIILGGLEKTDTSKVWKQTDKLSTCVRGKRVHVFDVVKGLFVNAYREDVHMALEATFSKGCPGDTDADSFMEVDDEKVNEKNIRDKKFDVVSKISFYPMGEEDYMEHIAKIVMTAKERGVFARSSHYVSILEGDVHNVFDVLEEIFKYGEENLSHYILQVTISVNSPTKE
;
A
#
# COMPACT_ATOMS: atom_id res chain seq x y z
N MET A 1 -21.50 -10.28 -45.76
CA MET A 1 -22.06 -10.22 -44.40
C MET A 1 -20.99 -10.65 -43.40
N SER A 2 -20.22 -9.71 -42.89
CA SER A 2 -19.18 -9.97 -41.91
C SER A 2 -19.81 -9.98 -40.52
N LYS A 3 -19.86 -11.12 -39.85
CA LYS A 3 -20.23 -11.23 -38.45
C LYS A 3 -19.07 -10.71 -37.61
N THR A 4 -19.23 -9.54 -37.05
CA THR A 4 -18.35 -9.04 -35.99
C THR A 4 -18.52 -9.94 -34.76
N LEU A 5 -17.51 -10.71 -34.44
CA LEU A 5 -17.47 -11.54 -33.23
C LEU A 5 -17.30 -10.66 -32.00
N ASN A 6 -18.22 -10.78 -31.08
CA ASN A 6 -18.21 -10.08 -29.79
C ASN A 6 -16.98 -10.55 -28.98
N PRO A 7 -16.15 -9.66 -28.42
CA PRO A 7 -14.93 -10.01 -27.70
C PRO A 7 -15.15 -10.92 -26.48
N LEU A 8 -16.36 -10.95 -25.92
CA LEU A 8 -16.71 -11.84 -24.81
C LEU A 8 -16.83 -13.33 -25.19
N ASN A 9 -17.01 -13.63 -26.49
CA ASN A 9 -17.11 -15.03 -26.94
C ASN A 9 -15.76 -15.69 -27.21
N LEU A 10 -14.64 -14.94 -27.17
CA LEU A 10 -13.31 -15.49 -27.39
C LEU A 10 -12.72 -16.14 -26.12
N ILE A 11 -13.21 -15.78 -24.94
CA ILE A 11 -12.70 -16.29 -23.66
C ILE A 11 -13.09 -17.77 -23.43
N TRP A 12 -14.18 -18.23 -24.05
CA TRP A 12 -14.69 -19.60 -23.86
C TRP A 12 -14.15 -20.63 -24.86
N LEU A 13 -13.39 -20.22 -25.87
CA LEU A 13 -12.96 -21.10 -26.96
C LEU A 13 -11.49 -21.54 -26.91
N ILE A 14 -10.79 -21.34 -25.77
CA ILE A 14 -9.39 -21.72 -25.67
C ILE A 14 -9.19 -22.72 -24.52
N PRO A 15 -9.21 -23.99 -24.80
CA PRO A 15 -8.73 -24.99 -23.85
C PRO A 15 -7.19 -25.06 -23.92
N THR A 16 -6.57 -24.83 -22.77
CA THR A 16 -5.28 -25.37 -22.34
C THR A 16 -4.02 -25.17 -23.17
N LYS A 17 -3.00 -24.68 -22.50
CA LYS A 17 -1.55 -24.70 -22.81
C LYS A 17 -1.01 -23.65 -23.80
N GLY A 18 -0.43 -22.61 -23.24
CA GLY A 18 0.63 -21.81 -23.89
C GLY A 18 0.19 -20.75 -24.91
N VAL A 19 -0.90 -20.95 -25.62
CA VAL A 19 -1.35 -20.10 -26.74
C VAL A 19 -2.11 -18.85 -26.26
N VAL A 20 -2.71 -18.88 -25.07
CA VAL A 20 -3.51 -17.78 -24.49
C VAL A 20 -2.64 -16.57 -24.16
N ILE A 21 -1.45 -16.81 -23.61
CA ILE A 21 -0.52 -15.73 -23.21
C ILE A 21 -0.02 -14.98 -24.47
N THR A 22 0.26 -15.70 -25.53
CA THR A 22 0.75 -15.09 -26.78
C THR A 22 -0.34 -14.24 -27.47
N LYS A 23 -1.62 -14.67 -27.43
CA LYS A 23 -2.71 -13.91 -28.02
C LYS A 23 -3.12 -12.69 -27.19
N ILE A 24 -3.07 -12.77 -25.84
CA ILE A 24 -3.31 -11.64 -24.97
C ILE A 24 -2.20 -10.58 -25.12
N LEU A 25 -0.94 -11.01 -25.24
CA LEU A 25 0.19 -10.12 -25.50
C LEU A 25 0.10 -9.44 -26.88
N ILE A 26 -0.33 -10.19 -27.92
CA ILE A 26 -0.53 -9.63 -29.26
C ILE A 26 -1.71 -8.63 -29.29
N TYR A 27 -2.77 -8.87 -28.56
CA TYR A 27 -3.91 -7.95 -28.49
C TYR A 27 -3.57 -6.66 -27.74
N ASN A 28 -2.81 -6.76 -26.65
CA ASN A 28 -2.30 -5.58 -25.94
C ASN A 28 -1.25 -4.80 -26.75
N SER A 29 -0.42 -5.48 -27.54
CA SER A 29 0.55 -4.80 -28.43
C SER A 29 -0.12 -4.10 -29.61
N SER A 30 -1.31 -4.54 -30.04
CA SER A 30 -2.05 -3.90 -31.14
C SER A 30 -2.72 -2.59 -30.74
N PHE A 31 -2.95 -2.33 -29.45
CA PHE A 31 -3.47 -1.04 -28.96
C PHE A 31 -2.38 0.05 -28.85
N CYS A 32 -1.11 -0.34 -28.81
CA CYS A 32 0.03 0.57 -28.78
C CYS A 32 0.66 0.83 -30.16
N ASN A 33 -0.06 0.59 -31.25
CA ASN A 33 0.47 0.81 -32.59
C ASN A 33 0.39 2.30 -32.97
N LEU A 34 1.19 3.14 -32.31
CA LEU A 34 1.55 4.45 -32.82
C LEU A 34 2.74 4.29 -33.75
N LYS A 35 2.56 4.74 -34.99
CA LYS A 35 3.52 4.69 -36.08
C LYS A 35 4.91 5.18 -35.67
N GLY A 36 5.90 4.28 -35.75
CA GLY A 36 7.30 4.59 -35.57
C GLY A 36 7.95 3.61 -34.59
N GLY A 37 8.77 2.69 -35.08
CA GLY A 37 9.40 1.62 -34.33
C GLY A 37 10.38 2.11 -33.25
N PHE A 38 9.82 2.62 -32.19
CA PHE A 38 10.52 2.91 -30.94
C PHE A 38 9.95 1.95 -29.88
N PHE A 39 10.79 1.16 -29.27
CA PHE A 39 10.45 0.38 -28.10
C PHE A 39 10.13 1.38 -26.97
N MET A 40 8.86 1.78 -26.86
CA MET A 40 8.39 2.54 -25.71
C MET A 40 8.53 1.64 -24.48
N GLY A 41 9.35 2.04 -23.54
CA GLY A 41 9.49 1.35 -22.26
C GLY A 41 8.13 1.24 -21.56
N LEU A 42 7.98 0.23 -20.71
CA LEU A 42 6.74 0.01 -19.92
C LEU A 42 6.25 1.29 -19.20
N LYS A 43 7.17 2.20 -18.88
CA LYS A 43 6.89 3.54 -18.30
C LYS A 43 5.98 4.39 -19.19
N ASP A 44 6.11 4.27 -20.51
CA ASP A 44 5.34 5.08 -21.47
C ASP A 44 3.97 4.46 -21.77
N CYS A 45 3.82 3.15 -21.64
CA CYS A 45 2.54 2.47 -21.79
C CYS A 45 1.55 2.78 -20.65
N LEU A 46 2.02 2.95 -19.42
CA LEU A 46 1.21 3.32 -18.27
C LEU A 46 0.67 4.75 -18.35
N TRP A 47 1.35 5.64 -19.10
CA TRP A 47 0.88 6.99 -19.41
C TRP A 47 -0.29 7.01 -20.41
N CYS A 48 -0.36 5.99 -21.28
CA CYS A 48 -1.41 5.90 -22.31
C CYS A 48 -2.75 5.38 -21.76
N ILE A 49 -2.78 4.81 -20.57
CA ILE A 49 -4.00 4.26 -19.95
C ILE A 49 -4.77 5.31 -19.14
N GLY A 50 -4.50 6.60 -19.35
CA GLY A 50 -5.30 7.72 -18.87
C GLY A 50 -5.14 8.03 -17.39
N GLY A 51 -4.42 9.09 -17.10
CA GLY A 51 -4.68 9.97 -15.98
C GLY A 51 -4.59 9.40 -14.58
N ALA A 52 -3.56 8.57 -14.26
CA ALA A 52 -3.17 8.47 -12.87
C ALA A 52 -2.69 9.85 -12.42
N SER A 53 -3.40 10.51 -11.51
CA SER A 53 -2.91 11.74 -10.93
C SER A 53 -1.55 11.46 -10.31
N LYS A 54 -0.55 12.25 -10.71
CA LYS A 54 0.80 12.14 -10.18
C LYS A 54 0.75 12.33 -8.67
N GLY A 55 1.20 11.32 -7.92
CA GLY A 55 1.40 11.46 -6.48
C GLY A 55 0.31 10.89 -5.58
N VAL A 56 -0.74 10.25 -6.10
CA VAL A 56 -1.69 9.54 -5.24
C VAL A 56 -1.00 8.35 -4.58
N SER A 57 -1.02 8.32 -3.27
CA SER A 57 -0.62 7.19 -2.45
C SER A 57 -1.84 6.44 -1.97
N GLY A 58 -1.71 5.15 -1.73
CA GLY A 58 -2.81 4.33 -1.21
C GLY A 58 -2.32 3.29 -0.21
N ALA A 59 -3.24 2.88 0.63
CA ALA A 59 -3.06 1.73 1.50
C ALA A 59 -4.30 0.85 1.44
N ARG A 60 -4.09 -0.46 1.31
CA ARG A 60 -5.12 -1.46 1.56
C ARG A 60 -4.74 -2.21 2.82
N PHE A 61 -5.62 -2.23 3.80
CA PHE A 61 -5.28 -2.75 5.12
C PHE A 61 -6.45 -3.44 5.81
N SER A 62 -6.11 -4.30 6.76
CA SER A 62 -7.03 -5.01 7.63
C SER A 62 -6.53 -5.01 9.06
N LEU A 63 -7.44 -4.93 10.02
CA LEU A 63 -7.14 -4.94 11.44
C LEU A 63 -7.72 -6.20 12.07
N TYR A 64 -6.91 -6.92 12.81
CA TYR A 64 -7.25 -8.21 13.41
C TYR A 64 -7.07 -8.17 14.94
N PRO A 65 -8.04 -7.63 15.70
CA PRO A 65 -8.04 -7.78 17.14
C PRO A 65 -8.44 -9.21 17.50
N MET A 66 -7.62 -9.91 18.26
CA MET A 66 -7.88 -11.30 18.69
C MET A 66 -8.73 -11.27 19.97
N SER A 67 -10.00 -10.94 19.80
CA SER A 67 -10.98 -10.78 20.88
C SER A 67 -12.37 -11.09 20.36
N ASP A 68 -13.24 -11.60 21.20
CA ASP A 68 -14.65 -11.82 20.88
C ASP A 68 -15.38 -10.50 20.56
N ASN A 69 -14.87 -9.37 21.09
CA ASN A 69 -15.39 -8.03 20.86
C ASN A 69 -14.73 -7.33 19.68
N PHE A 70 -14.17 -8.06 18.71
CA PHE A 70 -13.39 -7.50 17.59
C PHE A 70 -14.16 -6.43 16.80
N VAL A 71 -15.47 -6.60 16.64
CA VAL A 71 -16.31 -5.65 15.88
C VAL A 71 -16.33 -4.29 16.60
N GLU A 72 -16.56 -4.27 17.92
CA GLU A 72 -16.60 -3.05 18.73
C GLU A 72 -15.24 -2.35 18.77
N ILE A 73 -14.15 -3.12 18.81
CA ILE A 73 -12.79 -2.59 18.80
C ILE A 73 -12.52 -1.88 17.47
N ILE A 74 -12.82 -2.52 16.34
CA ILE A 74 -12.61 -1.96 15.00
C ILE A 74 -13.50 -0.72 14.78
N LEU A 75 -14.80 -0.83 15.04
CA LEU A 75 -15.74 0.27 14.81
C LEU A 75 -15.44 1.45 15.74
N GLY A 76 -15.13 1.19 17.03
CA GLY A 76 -14.74 2.24 17.96
C GLY A 76 -13.40 2.90 17.62
N GLY A 77 -12.48 2.19 17.00
CA GLY A 77 -11.26 2.77 16.42
C GLY A 77 -11.57 3.66 15.22
N LEU A 78 -12.44 3.18 14.34
CA LEU A 78 -12.84 3.90 13.13
C LEU A 78 -13.62 5.19 13.45
N GLU A 79 -14.53 5.16 14.42
CA GLU A 79 -15.30 6.31 14.85
C GLU A 79 -14.41 7.47 15.39
N LYS A 80 -13.28 7.11 16.01
CA LYS A 80 -12.31 8.08 16.55
C LYS A 80 -11.27 8.54 15.53
N THR A 81 -11.30 7.99 14.34
CA THR A 81 -10.32 8.29 13.29
C THR A 81 -10.93 9.17 12.22
N ASP A 82 -10.38 10.37 12.09
CA ASP A 82 -10.79 11.29 11.01
C ASP A 82 -10.25 10.81 9.66
N THR A 83 -11.16 10.55 8.74
CA THR A 83 -10.86 10.11 7.38
C THR A 83 -11.23 11.16 6.33
N SER A 84 -11.48 12.41 6.73
CA SER A 84 -11.98 13.47 5.86
C SER A 84 -11.01 13.87 4.74
N LYS A 85 -9.70 13.58 4.91
CA LYS A 85 -8.65 13.94 3.93
C LYS A 85 -8.20 12.79 3.04
N VAL A 86 -8.94 11.68 3.02
CA VAL A 86 -8.68 10.53 2.15
C VAL A 86 -9.95 10.01 1.51
N TRP A 87 -9.86 9.55 0.28
CA TRP A 87 -10.84 8.65 -0.29
C TRP A 87 -10.79 7.30 0.43
N LYS A 88 -11.93 6.71 0.73
CA LYS A 88 -11.98 5.40 1.38
C LYS A 88 -13.07 4.50 0.83
N GLN A 89 -12.78 3.20 0.80
CA GLN A 89 -13.73 2.14 0.49
C GLN A 89 -13.43 0.91 1.34
N THR A 90 -14.46 0.36 1.96
CA THR A 90 -14.37 -0.90 2.71
C THR A 90 -15.17 -1.98 2.00
N ASP A 91 -14.61 -3.15 1.87
CA ASP A 91 -15.24 -4.35 1.35
C ASP A 91 -15.21 -5.50 2.38
N LYS A 92 -15.51 -6.74 1.95
CA LYS A 92 -15.54 -7.91 2.83
C LYS A 92 -14.15 -8.36 3.33
N LEU A 93 -13.08 -7.87 2.72
CA LEU A 93 -11.71 -8.30 3.01
C LEU A 93 -10.93 -7.23 3.77
N SER A 94 -11.10 -5.94 3.39
CA SER A 94 -10.19 -4.90 3.81
C SER A 94 -10.76 -3.50 3.58
N THR A 95 -10.06 -2.50 4.10
CA THR A 95 -10.31 -1.09 3.80
C THR A 95 -9.19 -0.56 2.89
N CYS A 96 -9.59 0.15 1.85
CA CYS A 96 -8.70 0.91 0.98
C CYS A 96 -8.83 2.40 1.30
N VAL A 97 -7.70 3.08 1.48
CA VAL A 97 -7.62 4.54 1.59
C VAL A 97 -6.65 5.08 0.56
N ARG A 98 -6.95 6.26 0.00
CA ARG A 98 -6.17 6.88 -1.06
C ARG A 98 -6.16 8.40 -0.93
N GLY A 99 -5.05 9.02 -1.30
CA GLY A 99 -4.85 10.46 -1.21
C GLY A 99 -3.37 10.82 -1.13
N LYS A 100 -3.07 11.92 -0.46
CA LYS A 100 -1.67 12.26 -0.14
C LYS A 100 -1.07 11.26 0.84
N ARG A 101 0.21 10.92 0.67
CA ARG A 101 0.95 10.04 1.58
C ARG A 101 0.71 10.37 3.05
N VAL A 102 0.88 11.65 3.42
CA VAL A 102 0.75 12.11 4.79
C VAL A 102 -0.59 11.73 5.42
N HIS A 103 -1.69 11.83 4.67
CA HIS A 103 -3.03 11.50 5.14
C HIS A 103 -3.31 10.01 5.14
N VAL A 104 -2.77 9.26 4.17
CA VAL A 104 -2.88 7.80 4.13
C VAL A 104 -2.21 7.20 5.37
N PHE A 105 -1.00 7.63 5.73
CA PHE A 105 -0.31 7.17 6.93
C PHE A 105 -1.00 7.66 8.22
N ASP A 106 -1.48 8.91 8.26
CA ASP A 106 -2.20 9.46 9.41
C ASP A 106 -3.47 8.67 9.74
N VAL A 107 -4.24 8.27 8.72
CA VAL A 107 -5.46 7.46 8.89
C VAL A 107 -5.14 6.04 9.34
N VAL A 108 -4.17 5.36 8.72
CA VAL A 108 -3.83 3.98 9.11
C VAL A 108 -3.26 3.93 10.52
N LYS A 109 -2.34 4.85 10.86
CA LYS A 109 -1.80 5.05 12.21
C LYS A 109 -2.92 5.37 13.21
N GLY A 110 -3.78 6.34 12.85
CA GLY A 110 -4.90 6.77 13.68
C GLY A 110 -5.83 5.62 14.03
N LEU A 111 -6.23 4.81 13.06
CA LEU A 111 -7.08 3.65 13.29
C LEU A 111 -6.41 2.62 14.19
N PHE A 112 -5.16 2.26 13.93
CA PHE A 112 -4.43 1.27 14.72
C PHE A 112 -4.31 1.71 16.17
N VAL A 113 -3.90 2.97 16.42
CA VAL A 113 -3.75 3.51 17.79
C VAL A 113 -5.09 3.68 18.49
N ASN A 114 -6.16 4.09 17.79
CA ASN A 114 -7.48 4.23 18.37
C ASN A 114 -8.15 2.89 18.71
N ALA A 115 -7.84 1.84 17.95
CA ALA A 115 -8.31 0.48 18.19
C ALA A 115 -7.53 -0.24 19.30
N TYR A 116 -6.33 0.22 19.65
CA TYR A 116 -5.49 -0.41 20.68
C TYR A 116 -6.23 -0.63 22.01
N ARG A 117 -6.02 -1.83 22.57
CA ARG A 117 -6.42 -2.22 23.94
C ARG A 117 -5.26 -2.95 24.58
N GLU A 118 -4.96 -2.63 25.83
CA GLU A 118 -3.79 -3.15 26.55
C GLU A 118 -3.78 -4.69 26.69
N ASP A 119 -4.95 -5.27 26.77
CA ASP A 119 -5.17 -6.72 26.99
C ASP A 119 -5.48 -7.50 25.70
N VAL A 120 -5.48 -6.86 24.55
CA VAL A 120 -5.84 -7.50 23.29
C VAL A 120 -4.63 -7.59 22.37
N HIS A 121 -4.26 -8.83 22.01
CA HIS A 121 -3.34 -9.04 20.89
C HIS A 121 -4.01 -8.59 19.60
N MET A 122 -3.38 -7.66 18.89
CA MET A 122 -3.93 -7.13 17.65
C MET A 122 -2.85 -7.08 16.57
N ALA A 123 -3.24 -7.46 15.36
CA ALA A 123 -2.39 -7.32 14.18
C ALA A 123 -3.03 -6.38 13.14
N LEU A 124 -2.20 -5.56 12.51
CA LEU A 124 -2.50 -4.78 11.33
C LEU A 124 -1.75 -5.42 10.15
N GLU A 125 -2.44 -5.73 9.08
CA GLU A 125 -1.84 -6.02 7.78
C GLU A 125 -2.12 -4.87 6.84
N ALA A 126 -1.08 -4.33 6.18
CA ALA A 126 -1.21 -3.22 5.27
C ALA A 126 -0.27 -3.36 4.07
N THR A 127 -0.79 -3.03 2.90
CA THR A 127 -0.03 -2.86 1.66
C THR A 127 -0.13 -1.42 1.24
N PHE A 128 0.98 -0.69 1.30
CA PHE A 128 1.09 0.68 0.81
C PHE A 128 1.66 0.67 -0.60
N SER A 129 1.10 1.46 -1.50
CA SER A 129 1.57 1.58 -2.87
C SER A 129 1.36 3.00 -3.40
N LYS A 130 2.25 3.41 -4.28
CA LYS A 130 2.05 4.61 -5.08
C LYS A 130 1.04 4.29 -6.16
N GLY A 131 -0.08 4.95 -6.11
CA GLY A 131 -1.28 4.86 -6.95
C GLY A 131 -1.34 3.87 -8.10
N CYS A 132 -2.52 3.35 -8.34
CA CYS A 132 -2.78 2.54 -9.53
C CYS A 132 -3.06 3.45 -10.74
N PRO A 133 -2.52 3.14 -11.93
CA PRO A 133 -2.83 3.89 -13.15
C PRO A 133 -4.33 3.86 -13.47
N GLY A 134 -4.87 5.00 -13.94
CA GLY A 134 -6.23 5.08 -14.47
C GLY A 134 -7.35 5.25 -13.45
N ASP A 135 -7.04 5.36 -12.17
CA ASP A 135 -8.02 5.60 -11.11
C ASP A 135 -7.97 7.06 -10.64
N THR A 136 -9.08 7.78 -10.79
CA THR A 136 -9.22 9.21 -10.50
C THR A 136 -10.05 9.50 -9.24
N ASP A 137 -10.57 8.47 -8.56
CA ASP A 137 -11.48 8.64 -7.42
C ASP A 137 -10.87 9.47 -6.28
N ALA A 138 -9.54 9.43 -6.12
CA ALA A 138 -8.83 10.16 -5.07
C ALA A 138 -8.31 11.53 -5.50
N ASP A 139 -8.53 12.00 -6.72
CA ASP A 139 -7.94 13.23 -7.26
C ASP A 139 -8.29 14.47 -6.44
N SER A 140 -9.54 14.58 -5.96
CA SER A 140 -9.98 15.70 -5.13
C SER A 140 -9.26 15.78 -3.77
N PHE A 141 -8.73 14.66 -3.27
CA PHE A 141 -7.97 14.59 -2.03
C PHE A 141 -6.50 14.98 -2.19
N MET A 142 -6.05 15.22 -3.41
CA MET A 142 -4.69 15.72 -3.67
C MET A 142 -4.55 17.23 -3.48
N GLU A 143 -5.66 17.97 -3.40
CA GLU A 143 -5.68 19.43 -3.22
C GLU A 143 -5.79 19.86 -1.75
N VAL A 144 -6.07 18.93 -0.82
CA VAL A 144 -6.14 19.23 0.62
C VAL A 144 -4.75 19.63 1.17
N ASP A 145 -4.72 20.37 2.27
CA ASP A 145 -3.46 20.72 2.97
C ASP A 145 -2.72 19.48 3.48
N ASP A 146 -1.53 19.64 4.07
CA ASP A 146 -0.70 18.54 4.56
C ASP A 146 -0.79 18.35 6.09
N GLU A 147 -1.71 19.04 6.79
CA GLU A 147 -1.87 18.92 8.22
C GLU A 147 -2.49 17.55 8.59
N LYS A 148 -1.80 16.76 9.40
CA LYS A 148 -2.28 15.50 9.97
C LYS A 148 -3.42 15.78 10.97
N VAL A 149 -4.59 15.18 10.74
CA VAL A 149 -5.79 15.45 11.54
C VAL A 149 -5.92 14.53 12.74
N ASN A 150 -5.32 13.34 12.71
CA ASN A 150 -5.41 12.34 13.77
C ASN A 150 -4.27 12.46 14.79
N GLU A 151 -3.09 12.96 14.40
CA GLU A 151 -1.87 12.97 15.22
C GLU A 151 -2.09 13.56 16.62
N LYS A 152 -2.78 14.70 16.72
CA LYS A 152 -3.05 15.38 18.01
C LYS A 152 -3.90 14.55 18.98
N ASN A 153 -4.74 13.65 18.45
CA ASN A 153 -5.67 12.85 19.25
C ASN A 153 -5.07 11.51 19.71
N ILE A 154 -3.96 11.11 19.11
CA ILE A 154 -3.33 9.80 19.36
C ILE A 154 -1.94 9.89 19.99
N ARG A 155 -1.26 11.05 19.93
CA ARG A 155 0.15 11.22 20.32
C ARG A 155 0.48 10.82 21.76
N ASP A 156 -0.52 10.92 22.66
CA ASP A 156 -0.33 10.59 24.07
C ASP A 156 -0.49 9.09 24.36
N LYS A 157 -0.98 8.30 23.39
CA LYS A 157 -1.11 6.85 23.49
C LYS A 157 0.19 6.20 23.01
N LYS A 158 1.01 5.76 23.94
CA LYS A 158 2.32 5.14 23.64
C LYS A 158 2.31 3.69 24.05
N PHE A 159 2.77 2.84 23.14
CA PHE A 159 2.96 1.43 23.37
C PHE A 159 3.93 0.88 22.31
N ASP A 160 4.63 -0.18 22.65
CA ASP A 160 5.58 -0.81 21.76
C ASP A 160 4.90 -1.78 20.82
N VAL A 161 5.43 -1.85 19.59
CA VAL A 161 4.97 -2.73 18.53
C VAL A 161 6.15 -3.45 17.90
N VAL A 162 5.85 -4.60 17.31
CA VAL A 162 6.77 -5.33 16.43
C VAL A 162 6.18 -5.31 15.03
N SER A 163 6.97 -4.94 14.05
CA SER A 163 6.55 -4.88 12.66
C SER A 163 7.48 -5.68 11.77
N LYS A 164 6.94 -6.48 10.86
CA LYS A 164 7.68 -6.99 9.71
C LYS A 164 7.37 -6.15 8.49
N ILE A 165 8.41 -5.83 7.72
CA ILE A 165 8.27 -5.09 6.47
C ILE A 165 8.92 -5.81 5.31
N SER A 166 8.32 -5.72 4.14
CA SER A 166 8.93 -6.05 2.85
C SER A 166 8.77 -4.89 1.90
N PHE A 167 9.86 -4.51 1.25
CA PHE A 167 9.89 -3.42 0.28
C PHE A 167 10.18 -3.97 -1.10
N TYR A 168 9.32 -3.66 -2.06
CA TYR A 168 9.40 -4.17 -3.43
C TYR A 168 9.56 -3.00 -4.41
N PRO A 169 10.80 -2.58 -4.71
CA PRO A 169 11.06 -1.66 -5.83
C PRO A 169 10.82 -2.41 -7.14
N MET A 170 9.92 -1.91 -7.98
CA MET A 170 9.50 -2.61 -9.18
C MET A 170 10.15 -2.02 -10.42
N GLY A 171 10.73 -2.90 -11.25
CA GLY A 171 11.35 -2.50 -12.51
C GLY A 171 12.73 -1.86 -12.36
N GLU A 172 13.37 -2.02 -11.21
CA GLU A 172 14.72 -1.52 -10.93
C GLU A 172 15.73 -2.68 -10.93
N GLU A 173 16.84 -2.50 -11.66
CA GLU A 173 17.93 -3.48 -11.69
C GLU A 173 18.68 -3.50 -10.35
N ASP A 174 18.83 -2.34 -9.72
CA ASP A 174 19.55 -2.12 -8.45
C ASP A 174 18.63 -2.25 -7.21
N TYR A 175 17.58 -3.08 -7.29
CA TYR A 175 16.56 -3.22 -6.23
C TYR A 175 17.15 -3.49 -4.83
N MET A 176 18.32 -4.17 -4.74
CA MET A 176 18.98 -4.44 -3.47
C MET A 176 19.54 -3.18 -2.81
N GLU A 177 19.96 -2.18 -3.58
CA GLU A 177 20.45 -0.89 -3.03
C GLU A 177 19.28 -0.14 -2.37
N HIS A 178 18.11 -0.15 -2.99
CA HIS A 178 16.91 0.44 -2.41
C HIS A 178 16.49 -0.27 -1.12
N ILE A 179 16.57 -1.61 -1.09
CA ILE A 179 16.30 -2.39 0.14
C ILE A 179 17.32 -2.05 1.22
N ALA A 180 18.60 -1.98 0.89
CA ALA A 180 19.65 -1.60 1.84
C ALA A 180 19.42 -0.19 2.41
N LYS A 181 18.99 0.76 1.56
CA LYS A 181 18.72 2.13 1.99
C LYS A 181 17.59 2.22 3.02
N ILE A 182 16.47 1.53 2.80
CA ILE A 182 15.36 1.55 3.75
C ILE A 182 15.73 0.87 5.09
N VAL A 183 16.57 -0.15 5.07
CA VAL A 183 17.12 -0.78 6.28
C VAL A 183 18.02 0.20 7.03
N MET A 184 18.86 0.98 6.32
CA MET A 184 19.68 2.02 6.94
C MET A 184 18.81 3.10 7.59
N THR A 185 17.77 3.59 6.93
CA THR A 185 16.81 4.53 7.51
C THR A 185 16.24 4.00 8.84
N ALA A 186 15.79 2.74 8.86
CA ALA A 186 15.26 2.13 10.07
C ALA A 186 16.32 2.02 11.20
N LYS A 187 17.60 1.75 10.87
CA LYS A 187 18.71 1.73 11.81
C LYS A 187 19.02 3.11 12.38
N GLU A 188 19.08 4.12 11.53
CA GLU A 188 19.34 5.51 11.92
C GLU A 188 18.26 6.05 12.86
N ARG A 189 17.02 5.61 12.66
CA ARG A 189 15.87 5.95 13.50
C ARG A 189 15.72 5.09 14.76
N GLY A 190 16.59 4.09 14.92
CA GLY A 190 16.66 3.24 16.11
C GLY A 190 15.51 2.24 16.27
N VAL A 191 14.77 1.94 15.17
CA VAL A 191 13.66 0.95 15.19
C VAL A 191 14.02 -0.37 14.52
N PHE A 192 15.17 -0.49 13.88
CA PHE A 192 15.59 -1.74 13.25
C PHE A 192 16.01 -2.77 14.30
N ALA A 193 15.28 -3.86 14.40
CA ALA A 193 15.62 -4.96 15.31
C ALA A 193 16.55 -5.98 14.64
N ARG A 194 16.12 -6.57 13.53
CA ARG A 194 16.89 -7.60 12.82
C ARG A 194 16.39 -7.79 11.38
N SER A 195 17.27 -8.35 10.56
CA SER A 195 16.84 -8.98 9.29
C SER A 195 16.38 -10.41 9.58
N SER A 196 15.31 -10.81 8.93
CA SER A 196 14.81 -12.17 8.95
C SER A 196 14.62 -12.64 7.51
N HIS A 197 14.36 -13.93 7.29
CA HIS A 197 14.13 -14.44 5.94
C HIS A 197 12.99 -13.65 5.26
N TYR A 198 13.30 -13.03 4.11
CA TYR A 198 12.39 -12.26 3.24
C TYR A 198 11.86 -10.94 3.80
N VAL A 199 12.15 -10.59 5.07
CA VAL A 199 11.60 -9.41 5.73
C VAL A 199 12.64 -8.70 6.59
N SER A 200 12.38 -7.44 6.91
CA SER A 200 13.04 -6.72 8.00
C SER A 200 12.09 -6.56 9.17
N ILE A 201 12.60 -6.69 10.38
CA ILE A 201 11.84 -6.53 11.62
C ILE A 201 12.18 -5.18 12.23
N LEU A 202 11.13 -4.41 12.52
CA LEU A 202 11.18 -3.15 13.24
C LEU A 202 10.50 -3.31 14.59
N GLU A 203 11.06 -2.68 15.63
CA GLU A 203 10.52 -2.71 16.99
C GLU A 203 10.63 -1.32 17.62
N GLY A 204 9.67 -0.97 18.47
CA GLY A 204 9.69 0.26 19.23
C GLY A 204 8.32 0.89 19.41
N ASP A 205 8.32 2.13 19.91
CA ASP A 205 7.10 2.91 20.09
C ASP A 205 6.32 3.04 18.77
N VAL A 206 5.00 2.87 18.85
CA VAL A 206 4.10 2.86 17.69
C VAL A 206 4.25 4.09 16.80
N HIS A 207 4.44 5.27 17.40
CA HIS A 207 4.58 6.51 16.62
C HIS A 207 5.88 6.52 15.83
N ASN A 208 7.00 6.11 16.48
CA ASN A 208 8.29 6.07 15.82
C ASN A 208 8.32 5.02 14.69
N VAL A 209 7.71 3.86 14.91
CA VAL A 209 7.61 2.83 13.85
C VAL A 209 6.81 3.36 12.66
N PHE A 210 5.64 3.97 12.87
CA PHE A 210 4.85 4.54 11.77
C PHE A 210 5.55 5.70 11.06
N ASP A 211 6.27 6.55 11.78
CA ASP A 211 7.03 7.66 11.19
C ASP A 211 8.15 7.13 10.28
N VAL A 212 8.82 6.03 10.69
CA VAL A 212 9.82 5.36 9.85
C VAL A 212 9.20 4.69 8.65
N LEU A 213 8.02 4.06 8.78
CA LEU A 213 7.29 3.50 7.63
C LEU A 213 6.92 4.57 6.61
N GLU A 214 6.46 5.75 7.07
CA GLU A 214 6.17 6.88 6.19
C GLU A 214 7.44 7.42 5.52
N GLU A 215 8.56 7.49 6.23
CA GLU A 215 9.87 7.92 5.70
C GLU A 215 10.39 6.94 4.63
N ILE A 216 10.28 5.64 4.86
CA ILE A 216 10.59 4.60 3.88
C ILE A 216 9.72 4.74 2.63
N PHE A 217 8.43 4.97 2.80
CA PHE A 217 7.52 5.14 1.69
C PHE A 217 7.83 6.43 0.90
N LYS A 218 8.15 7.53 1.58
CA LYS A 218 8.60 8.78 0.98
C LYS A 218 9.86 8.59 0.13
N TYR A 219 10.83 7.81 0.64
CA TYR A 219 12.02 7.46 -0.15
C TYR A 219 11.63 6.79 -1.47
N GLY A 220 10.67 5.87 -1.46
CA GLY A 220 10.14 5.26 -2.67
C GLY A 220 9.47 6.27 -3.61
N GLU A 221 8.71 7.25 -3.09
CA GLU A 221 8.11 8.32 -3.91
C GLU A 221 9.15 9.15 -4.66
N GLU A 222 10.27 9.45 -4.01
CA GLU A 222 11.32 10.30 -4.54
C GLU A 222 12.24 9.59 -5.53
N ASN A 223 12.43 8.26 -5.39
CA ASN A 223 13.48 7.53 -6.11
C ASN A 223 12.95 6.46 -7.07
N LEU A 224 11.69 6.04 -6.97
CA LEU A 224 11.16 4.89 -7.70
C LEU A 224 9.94 5.26 -8.54
N SER A 225 9.82 4.62 -9.69
CA SER A 225 8.66 4.77 -10.55
C SER A 225 7.43 4.05 -9.98
N HIS A 226 7.63 2.85 -9.43
CA HIS A 226 6.60 2.05 -8.77
C HIS A 226 7.22 1.17 -7.69
N TYR A 227 6.52 1.03 -6.56
CA TYR A 227 6.98 0.24 -5.41
C TYR A 227 5.80 -0.12 -4.51
N ILE A 228 6.02 -1.16 -3.72
CA ILE A 228 5.10 -1.63 -2.69
C ILE A 228 5.86 -1.71 -1.37
N LEU A 229 5.27 -1.18 -0.31
CA LEU A 229 5.67 -1.43 1.06
C LEU A 229 4.61 -2.29 1.73
N GLN A 230 4.94 -3.55 1.98
CA GLN A 230 4.08 -4.48 2.71
C GLN A 230 4.48 -4.48 4.18
N VAL A 231 3.49 -4.34 5.05
CA VAL A 231 3.67 -4.16 6.49
C VAL A 231 2.73 -5.07 7.24
N THR A 232 3.24 -5.73 8.30
CA THR A 232 2.39 -6.32 9.33
C THR A 232 2.89 -5.81 10.67
N ILE A 233 2.01 -5.19 11.47
CA ILE A 233 2.33 -4.68 12.81
C ILE A 233 1.58 -5.53 13.83
N SER A 234 2.26 -5.94 14.89
CA SER A 234 1.69 -6.70 16.00
C SER A 234 1.90 -5.96 17.31
N VAL A 235 0.88 -5.97 18.16
CA VAL A 235 0.93 -5.45 19.52
C VAL A 235 0.35 -6.50 20.47
N ASN A 236 0.89 -6.57 21.71
CA ASN A 236 0.46 -7.51 22.75
C ASN A 236 0.49 -8.97 22.31
N SER A 237 1.47 -9.36 21.48
CA SER A 237 1.64 -10.77 21.12
C SER A 237 1.91 -11.62 22.35
N PRO A 238 1.24 -12.77 22.52
CA PRO A 238 1.52 -13.70 23.61
C PRO A 238 2.84 -14.44 23.45
N THR A 239 3.43 -14.40 22.26
CA THR A 239 4.73 -15.04 21.99
C THR A 239 5.84 -14.23 22.68
N LYS A 240 6.61 -14.91 23.50
CA LYS A 240 7.84 -14.38 24.12
C LYS A 240 9.03 -14.90 23.32
N GLU A 241 9.91 -13.99 22.91
CA GLU A 241 11.22 -14.36 22.34
C GLU A 241 12.22 -14.71 23.45
#